data_63fdaf6ddb9e45fac455c812c88334ab
#
_entry.id   63fdaf6ddb9e45fac455c812c88334ab
#
_cell.length_a   1.000
_cell.length_b   1.000
_cell.length_c   1.000
_cell.angle_alpha   90.00
_cell.angle_beta   90.00
_cell.angle_gamma   90.00
#
_symmetry.space_group_name_H-M   'P 1'
#
loop_
_entity.id
_entity.type
_entity.pdbx_description
1 polymer ?
#
loop_
_entity_poly.entity_id
_entity_poly.type
_entity_poly.pdbx_seq_one_letter_code
_entity_poly.pdbx_strand_id
1 'polypeptide(L)'
;ELNSKKLIDDAVFCFAIGEDNEAKEILLNVINHEPRNVDALRAISEVCLSLQELKLAESFCRRALTVDPDDLTSVVSLARILVKNGDKEGAEEASSKARILGWKEELASDSE
;
A
#
# COMPACT_ATOMS: atom_id res chain seq x y z
N GLU A 1 -3.57 -21.49 13.38
CA GLU A 1 -2.54 -20.77 12.64
C GLU A 1 -3.16 -19.92 11.53
N LEU A 2 -2.68 -18.67 11.39
CA LEU A 2 -3.22 -17.74 10.42
C LEU A 2 -2.66 -18.04 9.02
N ASN A 3 -3.55 -18.25 8.04
CA ASN A 3 -3.11 -18.32 6.64
C ASN A 3 -3.25 -16.93 6.03
N SER A 4 -2.22 -16.10 6.23
CA SER A 4 -2.26 -14.71 5.81
C SER A 4 -2.37 -14.54 4.30
N LYS A 5 -1.70 -15.38 3.52
CA LYS A 5 -1.78 -15.29 2.06
C LYS A 5 -3.21 -15.47 1.57
N LYS A 6 -3.90 -16.50 2.08
CA LYS A 6 -5.29 -16.74 1.70
C LYS A 6 -6.20 -15.60 2.11
N LEU A 7 -5.98 -15.08 3.34
CA LEU A 7 -6.81 -13.97 3.83
C LEU A 7 -6.58 -12.71 3.01
N ILE A 8 -5.34 -12.42 2.62
CA ILE A 8 -5.06 -11.28 1.77
C ILE A 8 -5.72 -11.45 0.40
N ASP A 9 -5.65 -12.64 -0.18
CA ASP A 9 -6.31 -12.92 -1.47
C ASP A 9 -7.83 -12.72 -1.35
N ASP A 10 -8.43 -13.20 -0.26
CA ASP A 10 -9.87 -13.02 0.01
C ASP A 10 -10.21 -11.52 0.13
N ALA A 11 -9.36 -10.76 0.81
CA ALA A 11 -9.56 -9.32 0.97
C ALA A 11 -9.47 -8.59 -0.38
N VAL A 12 -8.49 -8.95 -1.20
CA VAL A 12 -8.33 -8.36 -2.53
C VAL A 12 -9.56 -8.67 -3.40
N PHE A 13 -10.09 -9.88 -3.30
CA PHE A 13 -11.32 -10.24 -4.00
C PHE A 13 -12.49 -9.38 -3.51
N CYS A 14 -12.66 -9.24 -2.19
CA CYS A 14 -13.72 -8.40 -1.63
C CYS A 14 -13.59 -6.96 -2.13
N PHE A 15 -12.39 -6.43 -2.16
CA PHE A 15 -12.13 -5.08 -2.65
C PHE A 15 -12.52 -4.96 -4.13
N ALA A 16 -12.19 -5.96 -4.93
CA ALA A 16 -12.47 -5.96 -6.37
C ALA A 16 -13.96 -5.92 -6.66
N ILE A 17 -14.79 -6.53 -5.80
CA ILE A 17 -16.24 -6.54 -5.99
C ILE A 17 -16.96 -5.44 -5.20
N GLY A 18 -16.22 -4.49 -4.64
CA GLY A 18 -16.81 -3.34 -3.96
C GLY A 18 -17.13 -3.54 -2.49
N GLU A 19 -16.72 -4.66 -1.90
CA GLU A 19 -16.92 -4.96 -0.48
C GLU A 19 -15.76 -4.42 0.34
N ASP A 20 -15.59 -3.08 0.31
CA ASP A 20 -14.43 -2.42 0.90
C ASP A 20 -14.33 -2.59 2.41
N ASN A 21 -15.46 -2.51 3.11
CA ASN A 21 -15.45 -2.65 4.58
C ASN A 21 -15.05 -4.05 5.00
N GLU A 22 -15.54 -5.07 4.29
CA GLU A 22 -15.16 -6.44 4.58
C GLU A 22 -13.68 -6.68 4.29
N ALA A 23 -13.18 -6.15 3.18
CA ALA A 23 -11.76 -6.22 2.86
C ALA A 23 -10.92 -5.62 3.98
N LYS A 24 -11.33 -4.47 4.49
CA LYS A 24 -10.64 -3.79 5.59
C LYS A 24 -10.59 -4.66 6.85
N GLU A 25 -11.71 -5.28 7.22
CA GLU A 25 -11.77 -6.14 8.41
C GLU A 25 -10.81 -7.33 8.29
N ILE A 26 -10.79 -7.99 7.14
CA ILE A 26 -9.91 -9.13 6.90
C ILE A 26 -8.44 -8.68 7.03
N LEU A 27 -8.10 -7.55 6.42
CA LEU A 27 -6.72 -7.06 6.44
C LEU A 27 -6.29 -6.59 7.83
N LEU A 28 -7.19 -5.99 8.60
CA LEU A 28 -6.88 -5.63 9.99
C LEU A 28 -6.55 -6.86 10.83
N ASN A 29 -7.28 -7.96 10.61
CA ASN A 29 -6.99 -9.21 11.29
C ASN A 29 -5.58 -9.71 10.96
N VAL A 30 -5.20 -9.67 9.68
CA VAL A 30 -3.85 -10.09 9.26
C VAL A 30 -2.80 -9.19 9.92
N ILE A 31 -3.00 -7.88 9.88
CA ILE A 31 -2.02 -6.91 10.40
C ILE A 31 -1.88 -7.02 11.93
N ASN A 32 -2.97 -7.34 12.63
CA ASN A 32 -2.90 -7.56 14.08
C ASN A 32 -2.00 -8.75 14.44
N HIS A 33 -1.97 -9.78 13.60
CA HIS A 33 -1.12 -10.95 13.83
C HIS A 33 0.27 -10.78 13.21
N GLU A 34 0.37 -10.06 12.10
CA GLU A 34 1.61 -9.87 11.34
C GLU A 34 1.78 -8.39 11.01
N PRO A 35 2.22 -7.57 12.00
CA PRO A 35 2.30 -6.11 11.82
C PRO A 35 3.25 -5.64 10.71
N ARG A 36 4.16 -6.50 10.28
CA ARG A 36 5.14 -6.17 9.23
C ARG A 36 4.84 -6.86 7.90
N ASN A 37 3.65 -7.39 7.72
CA ASN A 37 3.27 -8.02 6.47
C ASN A 37 3.03 -6.92 5.41
N VAL A 38 3.99 -6.73 4.52
CA VAL A 38 3.96 -5.65 3.52
C VAL A 38 2.77 -5.80 2.57
N ASP A 39 2.45 -7.02 2.16
CA ASP A 39 1.32 -7.26 1.27
C ASP A 39 0.01 -6.80 1.91
N ALA A 40 -0.18 -7.11 3.19
CA ALA A 40 -1.37 -6.68 3.91
C ALA A 40 -1.40 -5.16 4.10
N LEU A 41 -0.27 -4.56 4.46
CA LEU A 41 -0.16 -3.11 4.64
C LEU A 41 -0.41 -2.36 3.33
N ARG A 42 0.12 -2.88 2.23
CA ARG A 42 -0.09 -2.33 0.90
C ARG A 42 -1.58 -2.39 0.52
N ALA A 43 -2.19 -3.55 0.72
CA ALA A 43 -3.59 -3.76 0.36
C ALA A 43 -4.52 -2.86 1.19
N ILE A 44 -4.31 -2.77 2.50
CA ILE A 44 -5.20 -1.96 3.35
C ILE A 44 -5.05 -0.47 3.06
N SER A 45 -3.89 -0.02 2.62
CA SER A 45 -3.70 1.37 2.19
C SER A 45 -4.66 1.71 1.05
N GLU A 46 -4.76 0.83 0.06
CA GLU A 46 -5.66 1.03 -1.09
C GLU A 46 -7.12 0.97 -0.67
N VAL A 47 -7.48 0.04 0.21
CA VAL A 47 -8.85 -0.07 0.71
C VAL A 47 -9.25 1.19 1.47
N CYS A 48 -8.39 1.68 2.36
CA CYS A 48 -8.65 2.91 3.12
C CYS A 48 -8.77 4.11 2.20
N LEU A 49 -7.94 4.16 1.14
CA LEU A 49 -8.02 5.24 0.16
C LEU A 49 -9.38 5.23 -0.55
N SER A 50 -9.86 4.06 -0.94
CA SER A 50 -11.18 3.90 -1.55
C SER A 50 -12.31 4.32 -0.61
N LEU A 51 -12.14 4.06 0.68
CA LEU A 51 -13.11 4.46 1.71
C LEU A 51 -13.00 5.94 2.10
N GLN A 52 -12.10 6.69 1.49
CA GLN A 52 -11.83 8.10 1.81
C GLN A 52 -11.29 8.31 3.23
N GLU A 53 -10.72 7.26 3.81
CA GLU A 53 -10.05 7.34 5.12
C GLU A 53 -8.58 7.69 4.89
N LEU A 54 -8.33 8.93 4.48
CA LEU A 54 -7.04 9.37 3.97
C LEU A 54 -5.90 9.31 4.98
N LYS A 55 -6.17 9.69 6.22
CA LYS A 55 -5.15 9.64 7.28
C LYS A 55 -4.74 8.21 7.58
N LEU A 56 -5.71 7.33 7.62
CA LEU A 56 -5.46 5.91 7.89
C LEU A 56 -4.71 5.28 6.71
N ALA A 57 -5.11 5.62 5.49
CA ALA A 57 -4.41 5.15 4.27
C ALA A 57 -2.94 5.56 4.32
N GLU A 58 -2.66 6.81 4.66
CA GLU A 58 -1.29 7.30 4.78
C GLU A 58 -0.51 6.53 5.85
N SER A 59 -1.10 6.31 7.01
CA SER A 59 -0.47 5.61 8.11
C SER A 59 -0.04 4.19 7.72
N PHE A 60 -0.94 3.43 7.12
CA PHE A 60 -0.62 2.07 6.69
C PHE A 60 0.41 2.06 5.58
N CYS A 61 0.31 2.99 4.64
CA CYS A 61 1.27 3.09 3.53
C CYS A 61 2.67 3.39 4.05
N ARG A 62 2.81 4.30 5.00
CA ARG A 62 4.10 4.62 5.60
C ARG A 62 4.65 3.44 6.39
N ARG A 63 3.79 2.65 7.04
CA ARG A 63 4.22 1.42 7.72
C ARG A 63 4.80 0.42 6.72
N ALA A 64 4.16 0.27 5.56
CA ALA A 64 4.69 -0.59 4.50
C ALA A 64 6.09 -0.13 4.09
N LEU A 65 6.29 1.16 3.95
CA LEU A 65 7.59 1.74 3.56
C LEU A 65 8.63 1.67 4.68
N THR A 66 8.21 1.56 5.93
CA THR A 66 9.14 1.30 7.03
C THR A 66 9.72 -0.11 6.92
N VAL A 67 8.93 -1.07 6.47
CA VAL A 67 9.38 -2.45 6.28
C VAL A 67 10.20 -2.59 5.01
N ASP A 68 9.73 -1.99 3.91
CA ASP A 68 10.40 -2.04 2.60
C ASP A 68 10.40 -0.65 1.99
N PRO A 69 11.44 0.16 2.25
CA PRO A 69 11.52 1.54 1.75
C PRO A 69 11.49 1.68 0.23
N ASP A 70 11.85 0.62 -0.48
CA ASP A 70 11.93 0.64 -1.94
C ASP A 70 10.77 -0.07 -2.61
N ASP A 71 9.69 -0.32 -1.89
CA ASP A 71 8.49 -0.91 -2.48
C ASP A 71 7.80 0.11 -3.39
N LEU A 72 8.01 -0.01 -4.68
CA LEU A 72 7.52 0.96 -5.67
C LEU A 72 6.01 1.16 -5.57
N THR A 73 5.26 0.08 -5.40
CA THR A 73 3.79 0.18 -5.29
C THR A 73 3.39 1.08 -4.13
N SER A 74 4.04 0.92 -2.97
CA SER A 74 3.74 1.74 -1.79
C SER A 74 4.14 3.20 -1.99
N VAL A 75 5.27 3.46 -2.66
CA VAL A 75 5.69 4.84 -2.93
C VAL A 75 4.70 5.53 -3.85
N VAL A 76 4.23 4.84 -4.89
CA VAL A 76 3.22 5.38 -5.82
C VAL A 76 1.91 5.65 -5.08
N SER A 77 1.48 4.70 -4.24
CA SER A 77 0.26 4.88 -3.43
C SER A 77 0.38 6.07 -2.49
N LEU A 78 1.55 6.23 -1.86
CA LEU A 78 1.78 7.36 -0.96
C LEU A 78 1.64 8.69 -1.70
N ALA A 79 2.19 8.79 -2.91
CA ALA A 79 2.06 10.01 -3.70
C ALA A 79 0.58 10.35 -3.95
N ARG A 80 -0.23 9.36 -4.32
CA ARG A 80 -1.66 9.55 -4.54
C ARG A 80 -2.40 9.98 -3.28
N ILE A 81 -2.08 9.33 -2.16
CA ILE A 81 -2.68 9.65 -0.85
C ILE A 81 -2.36 11.10 -0.47
N LEU A 82 -1.10 11.50 -0.62
CA LEU A 82 -0.67 12.85 -0.24
C LEU A 82 -1.31 13.92 -1.12
N VAL A 83 -1.51 13.66 -2.41
CA VAL A 83 -2.27 14.56 -3.28
C VAL A 83 -3.68 14.77 -2.70
N LYS A 84 -4.34 13.68 -2.34
CA LYS A 84 -5.72 13.76 -1.80
C LYS A 84 -5.75 14.44 -0.43
N ASN A 85 -4.69 14.31 0.36
CA ASN A 85 -4.57 14.97 1.66
C ASN A 85 -4.15 16.45 1.54
N GLY A 86 -3.86 16.92 0.34
CA GLY A 86 -3.46 18.31 0.11
C GLY A 86 -1.99 18.59 0.43
N ASP A 87 -1.18 17.55 0.62
CA ASP A 87 0.26 17.70 0.87
C ASP A 87 1.01 17.64 -0.45
N LYS A 88 1.07 18.77 -1.13
CA LYS A 88 1.69 18.87 -2.45
C LYS A 88 3.19 18.56 -2.40
N GLU A 89 3.88 19.10 -1.40
CA GLU A 89 5.32 18.90 -1.27
C GLU A 89 5.67 17.44 -1.03
N GLY A 90 4.97 16.80 -0.10
CA GLY A 90 5.15 15.37 0.16
C GLY A 90 4.82 14.52 -1.05
N ALA A 91 3.78 14.88 -1.79
CA ALA A 91 3.40 14.16 -3.01
C ALA A 91 4.49 14.25 -4.08
N GLU A 92 5.11 15.42 -4.23
CA GLU A 92 6.20 15.61 -5.19
C GLU A 92 7.43 14.80 -4.81
N GLU A 93 7.77 14.75 -3.51
CA GLU A 93 8.87 13.93 -3.03
C GLU A 93 8.63 12.44 -3.31
N ALA A 94 7.44 11.95 -3.00
CA ALA A 94 7.08 10.55 -3.26
C ALA A 94 7.08 10.23 -4.75
N SER A 95 6.57 11.14 -5.58
CA SER A 95 6.58 10.98 -7.04
C SER A 95 7.99 10.90 -7.60
N SER A 96 8.90 11.75 -7.09
CA SER A 96 10.30 11.74 -7.51
C SER A 96 10.96 10.42 -7.14
N LYS A 97 10.72 9.92 -5.93
CA LYS A 97 11.24 8.62 -5.49
C LYS A 97 10.70 7.50 -6.37
N ALA A 98 9.41 7.54 -6.71
CA ALA A 98 8.79 6.52 -7.57
C ALA A 98 9.47 6.46 -8.94
N ARG A 99 9.80 7.63 -9.53
CA ARG A 99 10.49 7.67 -10.82
C ARG A 99 11.86 7.03 -10.73
N ILE A 100 12.61 7.34 -9.65
CA ILE A 100 13.96 6.78 -9.45
C ILE A 100 13.87 5.26 -9.28
N LEU A 101 12.94 4.77 -8.48
CA LEU A 101 12.75 3.32 -8.27
C LEU A 101 12.34 2.63 -9.58
N GLY A 102 11.48 3.26 -10.35
CA GLY A 102 11.08 2.74 -11.66
C GLY A 102 12.25 2.61 -12.62
N TRP A 103 13.13 3.62 -12.66
CA TRP A 103 14.34 3.58 -13.47
C TRP A 103 15.28 2.46 -13.02
N LYS A 104 15.45 2.28 -11.70
CA LYS A 104 16.30 1.19 -11.18
C LYS A 104 15.80 -0.18 -11.60
N GLU A 105 14.49 -0.39 -11.52
CA GLU A 105 13.88 -1.66 -11.94
C GLU A 105 14.07 -1.89 -13.44
N GLU A 106 13.86 -0.86 -14.24
CA GLU A 106 14.04 -0.91 -15.69
C GLU A 106 15.48 -1.23 -16.07
N LEU A 107 16.45 -0.57 -15.44
CA LEU A 107 17.86 -0.82 -15.68
C LEU A 107 18.28 -2.23 -15.26
N ALA A 108 17.77 -2.72 -14.14
CA ALA A 108 18.05 -4.09 -13.69
C ALA A 108 17.50 -5.11 -14.67
N SER A 109 16.30 -4.85 -15.21
CA SER A 109 15.68 -5.71 -16.23
C SER A 109 16.50 -5.73 -17.53
N ASP A 110 17.00 -4.56 -17.95
CA ASP A 110 17.81 -4.44 -19.17
C ASP A 110 19.17 -5.11 -19.06
N SER A 111 19.71 -5.24 -17.85
CA SER A 111 21.04 -5.83 -17.66
C SER A 111 21.01 -7.36 -17.58
N GLU A 112 19.86 -7.96 -17.68
CA GLU A 112 19.71 -9.41 -17.78
C GLU A 112 19.84 -9.82 -19.26
#